data_988e29614cc2732ce464171792123aff
#
_entry.id   988e29614cc2732ce464171792123aff
#
_cell.length_a   1.000
_cell.length_b   1.000
_cell.length_c   1.000
_cell.angle_alpha   90.00
_cell.angle_beta   90.00
_cell.angle_gamma   90.00
#
_symmetry.space_group_name_H-M   'P 1'
#
loop_
_entity.id
_entity.type
_entity.pdbx_description
1 polymer ?
#
loop_
_entity_poly.entity_id
_entity_poly.type
_entity_poly.pdbx_seq_one_letter_code
_entity_poly.pdbx_strand_id
1 'polypeptide(L)'
;MEIFENQKPLSINFDENLDKAQISPNGFREYDARWIYPEEINKKGLEIFGYSLGKYISKSRGRDSSVVIGQDYRSYSIEVKYHLAKGLLTSGLKVIDVGLALSPMLYFAQHHLDADSLAMVTASHNENGWTGIKCGIEKSLTFGSDDIQEIKTINENTHDFIASNNGSYEFKNGIREEYLK
;
A
#
# COMPACT_ATOMS: atom_id res chain seq x y z
N MET A 1 3.30 -17.90 16.38
CA MET A 1 4.55 -17.10 16.43
C MET A 1 5.35 -17.23 15.14
N GLU A 2 5.53 -18.42 14.59
CA GLU A 2 6.34 -18.67 13.36
C GLU A 2 5.97 -17.81 12.14
N ILE A 3 4.71 -17.44 11.94
CA ILE A 3 4.30 -16.62 10.79
C ILE A 3 4.87 -15.18 10.80
N PHE A 4 5.22 -14.66 11.98
CA PHE A 4 5.88 -13.35 12.09
C PHE A 4 7.40 -13.45 12.00
N GLU A 5 7.98 -14.61 12.32
CA GLU A 5 9.43 -14.83 12.38
C GLU A 5 10.04 -15.10 11.00
N ASN A 6 9.25 -15.62 10.06
CA ASN A 6 9.68 -16.03 8.72
C ASN A 6 9.33 -15.03 7.61
N GLN A 7 9.12 -13.75 7.96
CA GLN A 7 8.85 -12.72 6.97
C GLN A 7 10.07 -12.45 6.09
N LYS A 8 9.83 -12.29 4.79
CA LYS A 8 10.89 -12.08 3.80
C LYS A 8 10.62 -10.79 3.00
N PRO A 9 11.69 -10.12 2.53
CA PRO A 9 11.55 -9.00 1.63
C PRO A 9 10.85 -9.42 0.33
N LEU A 10 10.12 -8.48 -0.30
CA LEU A 10 9.56 -8.67 -1.62
C LEU A 10 10.69 -8.68 -2.68
N SER A 11 10.63 -9.64 -3.59
CA SER A 11 11.49 -9.67 -4.78
C SER A 11 10.73 -9.02 -5.93
N ILE A 12 10.81 -7.69 -6.03
CA ILE A 12 10.01 -6.91 -6.99
C ILE A 12 10.60 -7.00 -8.38
N ASN A 13 9.79 -7.46 -9.34
CA ASN A 13 10.11 -7.49 -10.77
C ASN A 13 9.26 -6.45 -11.51
N PHE A 14 9.90 -5.50 -12.19
CA PHE A 14 9.22 -4.46 -12.98
C PHE A 14 8.93 -4.90 -14.41
N ASP A 15 9.58 -5.94 -14.93
CA ASP A 15 9.41 -6.44 -16.31
C ASP A 15 8.21 -7.39 -16.47
N GLU A 16 7.40 -7.53 -15.42
CA GLU A 16 6.22 -8.42 -15.44
C GLU A 16 5.15 -7.87 -16.40
N ASN A 17 4.78 -8.70 -17.37
CA ASN A 17 3.69 -8.36 -18.29
C ASN A 17 2.35 -8.69 -17.65
N LEU A 18 1.56 -7.69 -17.34
CA LEU A 18 0.25 -7.81 -16.71
C LEU A 18 -0.87 -7.52 -17.71
N ASP A 19 -2.03 -8.13 -17.46
CA ASP A 19 -3.27 -7.82 -18.16
C ASP A 19 -3.66 -6.33 -18.01
N LYS A 20 -4.63 -5.90 -18.84
CA LYS A 20 -5.18 -4.55 -18.75
C LYS A 20 -5.67 -4.26 -17.33
N ALA A 21 -5.39 -3.06 -16.85
CA ALA A 21 -5.81 -2.62 -15.53
C ALA A 21 -7.33 -2.68 -15.35
N GLN A 22 -7.74 -3.22 -14.21
CA GLN A 22 -9.10 -3.20 -13.73
C GLN A 22 -9.10 -2.62 -12.33
N ILE A 23 -9.90 -1.58 -12.11
CA ILE A 23 -10.10 -0.95 -10.83
C ILE A 23 -11.51 -0.33 -10.81
N SER A 24 -12.37 -0.86 -9.94
CA SER A 24 -13.73 -0.36 -9.77
C SER A 24 -13.73 0.97 -9.02
N PRO A 25 -14.37 2.02 -9.55
CA PRO A 25 -14.48 3.29 -8.85
C PRO A 25 -15.28 3.21 -7.54
N ASN A 26 -16.08 2.17 -7.36
CA ASN A 26 -16.87 1.95 -6.14
C ASN A 26 -16.02 1.49 -4.95
N GLY A 27 -14.77 1.08 -5.19
CA GLY A 27 -13.86 0.69 -4.13
C GLY A 27 -13.24 1.86 -3.37
N PHE A 28 -13.25 3.06 -3.93
CA PHE A 28 -12.82 4.28 -3.24
C PHE A 28 -13.92 4.71 -2.27
N ARG A 29 -13.71 4.53 -0.97
CA ARG A 29 -14.70 4.78 0.08
C ARG A 29 -14.40 6.09 0.81
N GLU A 30 -14.98 6.28 1.99
CA GLU A 30 -14.90 7.53 2.74
C GLU A 30 -13.53 7.75 3.40
N TYR A 31 -12.89 6.69 3.88
CA TYR A 31 -11.60 6.77 4.62
C TYR A 31 -10.63 5.64 4.30
N ASP A 32 -10.99 4.76 3.37
CA ASP A 32 -10.13 3.67 2.86
C ASP A 32 -10.56 3.28 1.43
N ALA A 33 -9.85 2.34 0.86
CA ALA A 33 -10.25 1.75 -0.40
C ALA A 33 -10.43 0.24 -0.24
N ARG A 34 -11.52 -0.34 -0.79
CA ARG A 34 -11.83 -1.77 -0.69
C ARG A 34 -12.45 -2.33 -1.96
N TRP A 35 -12.03 -3.51 -2.34
CA TRP A 35 -12.47 -4.21 -3.55
C TRP A 35 -12.57 -5.72 -3.32
N ILE A 36 -13.38 -6.40 -4.14
CA ILE A 36 -13.30 -7.85 -4.33
C ILE A 36 -12.09 -8.12 -5.22
N TYR A 37 -11.15 -8.91 -4.73
CA TYR A 37 -9.92 -9.27 -5.43
C TYR A 37 -10.02 -10.69 -6.00
N PRO A 38 -9.70 -10.94 -7.28
CA PRO A 38 -9.18 -9.96 -8.28
C PRO A 38 -10.26 -9.29 -9.17
N GLU A 39 -11.56 -9.48 -8.90
CA GLU A 39 -12.67 -9.15 -9.80
C GLU A 39 -12.90 -7.62 -9.93
N GLU A 40 -12.79 -6.86 -8.85
CA GLU A 40 -13.01 -5.41 -8.86
C GLU A 40 -11.71 -4.61 -8.94
N ILE A 41 -10.61 -5.21 -8.51
CA ILE A 41 -9.25 -4.69 -8.69
C ILE A 41 -8.31 -5.84 -8.99
N ASN A 42 -7.55 -5.74 -10.09
CA ASN A 42 -6.53 -6.72 -10.44
C ASN A 42 -5.11 -6.21 -10.12
N LYS A 43 -4.10 -7.02 -10.40
CA LYS A 43 -2.68 -6.73 -10.18
C LYS A 43 -2.26 -5.37 -10.77
N LYS A 44 -2.64 -5.11 -12.03
CA LYS A 44 -2.33 -3.85 -12.71
C LYS A 44 -3.09 -2.66 -12.10
N GLY A 45 -4.33 -2.87 -11.70
CA GLY A 45 -5.11 -1.87 -10.96
C GLY A 45 -4.46 -1.49 -9.63
N LEU A 46 -3.89 -2.46 -8.90
CA LEU A 46 -3.14 -2.22 -7.67
C LEU A 46 -1.86 -1.41 -7.90
N GLU A 47 -1.15 -1.63 -9.00
CA GLU A 47 0.02 -0.83 -9.38
C GLU A 47 -0.39 0.62 -9.66
N ILE A 48 -1.48 0.84 -10.41
CA ILE A 48 -2.01 2.18 -10.70
C ILE A 48 -2.47 2.87 -9.40
N PHE A 49 -3.16 2.15 -8.53
CA PHE A 49 -3.57 2.69 -7.23
C PHE A 49 -2.34 3.08 -6.40
N GLY A 50 -1.33 2.21 -6.30
CA GLY A 50 -0.08 2.51 -5.59
C GLY A 50 0.65 3.74 -6.15
N TYR A 51 0.71 3.88 -7.47
CA TYR A 51 1.26 5.06 -8.11
C TYR A 51 0.47 6.34 -7.78
N SER A 52 -0.86 6.27 -7.85
CA SER A 52 -1.75 7.40 -7.55
C SER A 52 -1.64 7.84 -6.08
N LEU A 53 -1.60 6.87 -5.17
CA LEU A 53 -1.33 7.10 -3.75
C LEU A 53 0.04 7.77 -3.54
N GLY A 54 1.07 7.26 -4.21
CA GLY A 54 2.41 7.83 -4.11
C GLY A 54 2.51 9.25 -4.67
N LYS A 55 1.78 9.57 -5.74
CA LYS A 55 1.67 10.95 -6.25
C LYS A 55 0.97 11.86 -5.25
N TYR A 56 -0.09 11.39 -4.62
CA TYR A 56 -0.77 12.13 -3.57
C TYR A 56 0.15 12.40 -2.37
N ILE A 57 0.87 11.39 -1.87
CA ILE A 57 1.84 11.54 -0.78
C ILE A 57 2.93 12.54 -1.15
N SER A 58 3.53 12.41 -2.34
CA SER A 58 4.58 13.32 -2.83
C SER A 58 4.11 14.77 -2.96
N LYS A 59 2.84 14.99 -3.33
CA LYS A 59 2.24 16.34 -3.38
C LYS A 59 2.11 16.93 -1.98
N SER A 60 1.75 16.13 -0.98
CA SER A 60 1.45 16.57 0.38
C SER A 60 2.70 16.67 1.26
N ARG A 61 3.72 15.84 1.06
CA ARG A 61 4.90 15.70 1.93
C ARG A 61 6.24 15.98 1.23
N GLY A 62 6.26 16.05 -0.11
CA GLY A 62 7.47 16.23 -0.90
C GLY A 62 7.92 14.96 -1.62
N ARG A 63 8.86 15.11 -2.56
CA ARG A 63 9.26 14.02 -3.47
C ARG A 63 10.07 12.90 -2.79
N ASP A 64 10.80 13.21 -1.73
CA ASP A 64 11.66 12.26 -1.02
C ASP A 64 10.93 11.56 0.14
N SER A 65 9.60 11.61 0.11
CA SER A 65 8.76 11.05 1.19
C SER A 65 8.87 9.53 1.27
N SER A 66 8.64 9.04 2.49
CA SER A 66 8.62 7.62 2.83
C SER A 66 7.20 7.13 3.11
N VAL A 67 6.97 5.87 2.79
CA VAL A 67 5.73 5.16 3.12
C VAL A 67 6.04 3.83 3.80
N VAL A 68 5.52 3.62 5.00
CA VAL A 68 5.58 2.30 5.63
C VAL A 68 4.41 1.46 5.16
N ILE A 69 4.68 0.23 4.70
CA ILE A 69 3.68 -0.72 4.22
C ILE A 69 3.68 -2.00 5.03
N GLY A 70 2.51 -2.62 5.14
CA GLY A 70 2.34 -3.93 5.75
C GLY A 70 1.10 -4.61 5.20
N GLN A 71 0.93 -5.90 5.48
CA GLN A 71 -0.26 -6.64 5.08
C GLN A 71 -0.83 -7.47 6.22
N ASP A 72 -2.13 -7.78 6.14
CA ASP A 72 -2.78 -8.78 6.98
C ASP A 72 -2.43 -10.23 6.53
N TYR A 73 -3.00 -11.23 7.22
CA TYR A 73 -2.67 -12.65 7.01
C TYR A 73 -3.48 -13.35 5.90
N ARG A 74 -4.28 -12.62 5.09
CA ARG A 74 -5.01 -13.24 3.98
C ARG A 74 -4.03 -13.79 2.94
N SER A 75 -4.35 -14.93 2.33
CA SER A 75 -3.43 -15.65 1.44
C SER A 75 -2.95 -14.82 0.24
N TYR A 76 -3.75 -13.88 -0.22
CA TYR A 76 -3.44 -12.99 -1.34
C TYR A 76 -2.89 -11.61 -0.92
N SER A 77 -2.86 -11.28 0.38
CA SER A 77 -2.43 -9.95 0.84
C SER A 77 -0.97 -9.63 0.52
N ILE A 78 -0.10 -10.64 0.46
CA ILE A 78 1.30 -10.48 0.02
C ILE A 78 1.34 -10.06 -1.46
N GLU A 79 0.54 -10.68 -2.32
CA GLU A 79 0.45 -10.34 -3.74
C GLU A 79 -0.11 -8.92 -3.94
N VAL A 80 -1.16 -8.57 -3.20
CA VAL A 80 -1.73 -7.21 -3.20
C VAL A 80 -0.69 -6.18 -2.77
N LYS A 81 0.03 -6.43 -1.67
CA LYS A 81 1.12 -5.56 -1.20
C LYS A 81 2.25 -5.45 -2.23
N TYR A 82 2.60 -6.52 -2.90
CA TYR A 82 3.62 -6.54 -3.95
C TYR A 82 3.30 -5.55 -5.07
N HIS A 83 2.09 -5.62 -5.63
CA HIS A 83 1.68 -4.72 -6.72
C HIS A 83 1.45 -3.28 -6.24
N LEU A 84 0.95 -3.08 -5.02
CA LEU A 84 0.90 -1.77 -4.38
C LEU A 84 2.31 -1.16 -4.27
N ALA A 85 3.29 -1.93 -3.79
CA ALA A 85 4.68 -1.48 -3.63
C ALA A 85 5.31 -1.11 -4.97
N LYS A 86 5.05 -1.86 -6.05
CA LYS A 86 5.51 -1.50 -7.42
C LYS A 86 5.00 -0.12 -7.83
N GLY A 87 3.73 0.17 -7.60
CA GLY A 87 3.15 1.48 -7.89
C GLY A 87 3.78 2.61 -7.07
N LEU A 88 3.94 2.40 -5.76
CA LEU A 88 4.59 3.36 -4.86
C LEU A 88 6.04 3.64 -5.26
N LEU A 89 6.82 2.61 -5.59
CA LEU A 89 8.19 2.75 -6.09
C LEU A 89 8.24 3.50 -7.43
N THR A 90 7.29 3.24 -8.32
CA THR A 90 7.19 3.93 -9.60
C THR A 90 6.92 5.43 -9.42
N SER A 91 6.20 5.81 -8.37
CA SER A 91 5.96 7.22 -8.03
C SER A 91 7.21 7.94 -7.48
N GLY A 92 8.25 7.19 -7.08
CA GLY A 92 9.51 7.70 -6.57
C GLY A 92 9.65 7.67 -5.04
N LEU A 93 8.70 7.07 -4.32
CA LEU A 93 8.74 7.04 -2.85
C LEU A 93 9.78 6.05 -2.30
N LYS A 94 10.24 6.33 -1.07
CA LYS A 94 10.91 5.33 -0.24
C LYS A 94 9.86 4.42 0.41
N VAL A 95 9.84 3.14 0.03
CA VAL A 95 8.92 2.13 0.57
C VAL A 95 9.63 1.34 1.67
N ILE A 96 9.06 1.36 2.89
CA ILE A 96 9.54 0.61 4.05
C ILE A 96 8.53 -0.50 4.34
N ASP A 97 8.86 -1.72 4.02
CA ASP A 97 7.99 -2.89 4.20
C ASP A 97 8.26 -3.55 5.55
N VAL A 98 7.25 -3.65 6.40
CA VAL A 98 7.33 -4.31 7.72
C VAL A 98 6.74 -5.72 7.73
N GLY A 99 6.33 -6.23 6.58
CA GLY A 99 5.78 -7.59 6.45
C GLY A 99 4.36 -7.73 7.00
N LEU A 100 4.11 -8.87 7.63
CA LEU A 100 2.84 -9.16 8.29
C LEU A 100 2.64 -8.26 9.50
N ALA A 101 1.54 -7.52 9.52
CA ALA A 101 1.23 -6.56 10.57
C ALA A 101 -0.28 -6.51 10.87
N LEU A 102 -0.60 -5.99 12.04
CA LEU A 102 -1.93 -5.49 12.37
C LEU A 102 -1.96 -3.98 12.13
N SER A 103 -3.14 -3.41 11.88
CA SER A 103 -3.24 -1.96 11.67
C SER A 103 -2.60 -1.13 12.81
N PRO A 104 -2.79 -1.44 14.11
CA PRO A 104 -2.10 -0.72 15.19
C PRO A 104 -0.57 -0.83 15.12
N MET A 105 -0.04 -1.99 14.71
CA MET A 105 1.41 -2.16 14.51
C MET A 105 1.95 -1.27 13.37
N LEU A 106 1.16 -1.07 12.31
CA LEU A 106 1.58 -0.22 11.22
C LEU A 106 1.56 1.28 11.60
N TYR A 107 0.59 1.71 12.39
CA TYR A 107 0.61 3.07 12.99
C TYR A 107 1.82 3.26 13.89
N PHE A 108 2.12 2.27 14.74
CA PHE A 108 3.34 2.28 15.55
C PHE A 108 4.59 2.35 14.67
N ALA A 109 4.66 1.54 13.61
CA ALA A 109 5.79 1.54 12.69
C ALA A 109 6.00 2.90 12.02
N GLN A 110 4.92 3.59 11.61
CA GLN A 110 5.01 4.95 11.07
C GLN A 110 5.68 5.91 12.06
N HIS A 111 5.31 5.85 13.34
CA HIS A 111 5.94 6.66 14.40
C HIS A 111 7.38 6.25 14.67
N HIS A 112 7.61 4.95 14.88
CA HIS A 112 8.89 4.39 15.29
C HIS A 112 9.99 4.57 14.23
N LEU A 113 9.62 4.50 12.95
CA LEU A 113 10.51 4.67 11.81
C LEU A 113 10.53 6.10 11.25
N ASP A 114 9.79 7.01 11.87
CA ASP A 114 9.59 8.39 11.42
C ASP A 114 9.21 8.50 9.93
N ALA A 115 8.33 7.59 9.48
CA ALA A 115 7.86 7.57 8.11
C ALA A 115 6.77 8.63 7.88
N ASP A 116 6.77 9.26 6.69
CA ASP A 116 5.84 10.34 6.32
C ASP A 116 4.41 9.85 6.15
N SER A 117 4.25 8.59 5.77
CA SER A 117 2.94 8.01 5.45
C SER A 117 2.89 6.51 5.73
N LEU A 118 1.69 5.95 5.68
CA LEU A 118 1.46 4.51 5.80
C LEU A 118 0.45 4.00 4.76
N ALA A 119 0.57 2.71 4.40
CA ALA A 119 -0.43 2.00 3.61
C ALA A 119 -0.55 0.55 4.09
N MET A 120 -1.66 0.23 4.75
CA MET A 120 -1.96 -1.11 5.28
C MET A 120 -2.84 -1.88 4.31
N VAL A 121 -2.34 -3.01 3.82
CA VAL A 121 -3.12 -3.94 3.02
C VAL A 121 -3.99 -4.79 3.94
N THR A 122 -5.27 -4.49 3.99
CA THR A 122 -6.26 -5.20 4.79
C THR A 122 -7.69 -4.85 4.38
N ALA A 123 -8.56 -5.84 4.36
CA ALA A 123 -10.00 -5.63 4.23
C ALA A 123 -10.72 -5.56 5.58
N SER A 124 -9.97 -5.38 6.69
CA SER A 124 -10.53 -5.32 8.05
C SER A 124 -11.35 -6.57 8.39
N HIS A 125 -12.66 -6.41 8.67
CA HIS A 125 -13.61 -7.48 9.01
C HIS A 125 -14.42 -8.00 7.81
N ASN A 126 -14.12 -7.56 6.58
CA ASN A 126 -14.79 -8.10 5.41
C ASN A 126 -14.48 -9.59 5.22
N GLU A 127 -15.36 -10.29 4.52
CA GLU A 127 -15.23 -11.69 4.16
C GLU A 127 -13.95 -11.97 3.36
N ASN A 128 -13.58 -13.25 3.25
CA ASN A 128 -12.51 -13.67 2.37
C ASN A 128 -12.87 -13.34 0.90
N GLY A 129 -11.87 -12.97 0.09
CA GLY A 129 -12.06 -12.43 -1.26
C GLY A 129 -12.02 -10.89 -1.30
N TRP A 130 -12.26 -10.19 -0.20
CA TRP A 130 -12.07 -8.74 -0.13
C TRP A 130 -10.63 -8.36 0.17
N THR A 131 -10.14 -7.34 -0.53
CA THR A 131 -8.90 -6.62 -0.19
C THR A 131 -9.20 -5.15 0.04
N GLY A 132 -8.27 -4.43 0.65
CA GLY A 132 -8.36 -2.99 0.82
C GLY A 132 -7.03 -2.40 1.21
N ILE A 133 -6.96 -1.07 1.08
CA ILE A 133 -5.79 -0.30 1.46
C ILE A 133 -6.24 0.81 2.42
N LYS A 134 -5.75 0.76 3.64
CA LYS A 134 -5.94 1.82 4.62
C LYS A 134 -4.70 2.69 4.64
N CYS A 135 -4.86 3.97 4.38
CA CYS A 135 -3.76 4.92 4.19
C CYS A 135 -3.82 6.09 5.16
N GLY A 136 -2.70 6.76 5.36
CA GLY A 136 -2.59 7.99 6.12
C GLY A 136 -1.26 8.71 5.87
N ILE A 137 -1.29 10.05 5.92
CA ILE A 137 -0.10 10.91 5.82
C ILE A 137 0.19 11.66 7.12
N GLU A 138 -0.72 11.64 8.07
CA GLU A 138 -0.51 12.17 9.41
C GLU A 138 -0.38 11.02 10.40
N LYS A 139 0.54 11.17 11.35
CA LYS A 139 0.79 10.11 12.32
C LYS A 139 -0.49 9.79 13.11
N SER A 140 -0.85 8.52 13.10
CA SER A 140 -2.03 7.91 13.73
C SER A 140 -3.40 8.33 13.15
N LEU A 141 -3.44 8.99 12.00
CA LEU A 141 -4.69 9.34 11.32
C LEU A 141 -4.79 8.63 9.95
N THR A 142 -5.98 8.09 9.68
CA THR A 142 -6.33 7.64 8.33
C THR A 142 -6.77 8.81 7.47
N PHE A 143 -6.74 8.61 6.17
CA PHE A 143 -7.31 9.55 5.22
C PHE A 143 -8.80 9.81 5.48
N GLY A 144 -9.25 11.01 5.13
CA GLY A 144 -10.66 11.38 5.03
C GLY A 144 -11.18 11.28 3.59
N SER A 145 -12.43 11.68 3.42
CA SER A 145 -13.12 11.63 2.12
C SER A 145 -12.40 12.42 1.03
N ASP A 146 -11.89 13.60 1.37
CA ASP A 146 -11.23 14.50 0.41
C ASP A 146 -9.92 13.89 -0.10
N ASP A 147 -9.15 13.24 0.79
CA ASP A 147 -7.91 12.54 0.44
C ASP A 147 -8.19 11.41 -0.53
N ILE A 148 -9.19 10.57 -0.21
CA ILE A 148 -9.56 9.42 -1.05
C ILE A 148 -10.11 9.88 -2.39
N GLN A 149 -10.89 10.96 -2.43
CA GLN A 149 -11.42 11.51 -3.68
C GLN A 149 -10.31 12.09 -4.55
N GLU A 150 -9.30 12.72 -3.98
CA GLU A 150 -8.15 13.21 -4.73
C GLU A 150 -7.32 12.05 -5.30
N ILE A 151 -7.06 11.01 -4.52
CA ILE A 151 -6.38 9.79 -5.00
C ILE A 151 -7.16 9.15 -6.15
N LYS A 152 -8.50 9.06 -6.03
CA LYS A 152 -9.38 8.58 -7.10
C LYS A 152 -9.23 9.40 -8.37
N THR A 153 -9.21 10.73 -8.25
CA THR A 153 -9.04 11.64 -9.39
C THR A 153 -7.68 11.43 -10.07
N ILE A 154 -6.60 11.27 -9.30
CA ILE A 154 -5.27 10.95 -9.85
C ILE A 154 -5.32 9.59 -10.57
N ASN A 155 -5.97 8.59 -9.96
CA ASN A 155 -6.10 7.25 -10.52
C ASN A 155 -6.82 7.25 -11.86
N GLU A 156 -7.97 7.95 -11.96
CA GLU A 156 -8.77 8.04 -13.18
C GLU A 156 -8.01 8.76 -14.33
N ASN A 157 -7.09 9.67 -13.99
CA ASN A 157 -6.26 10.38 -14.96
C ASN A 157 -4.91 9.67 -15.25
N THR A 158 -4.64 8.53 -14.61
CA THR A 158 -3.43 7.75 -14.84
C THR A 158 -3.68 6.74 -15.96
N HIS A 159 -3.35 7.17 -17.18
CA HIS A 159 -3.36 6.34 -18.39
C HIS A 159 -1.97 5.76 -18.64
N ASP A 160 -1.55 5.17 -19.60
CA ASP A 160 -0.21 4.77 -20.08
C ASP A 160 0.83 4.51 -18.94
N PHE A 161 0.42 3.79 -17.91
CA PHE A 161 1.27 3.49 -16.78
C PHE A 161 2.25 2.35 -17.09
N ILE A 162 3.55 2.68 -17.04
CA ILE A 162 4.63 1.69 -17.09
C ILE A 162 5.31 1.66 -15.71
N ALA A 163 5.26 0.51 -15.06
CA ALA A 163 5.91 0.33 -13.77
C ALA A 163 7.44 0.38 -13.94
N SER A 164 8.11 1.13 -13.06
CA SER A 164 9.57 1.31 -13.06
C SER A 164 10.09 1.57 -11.65
N ASN A 165 11.36 1.27 -11.41
CA ASN A 165 11.98 1.50 -10.12
C ASN A 165 12.56 2.90 -10.02
N ASN A 166 11.75 3.86 -9.60
CA ASN A 166 12.15 5.26 -9.39
C ASN A 166 12.35 5.62 -7.91
N GLY A 167 11.94 4.73 -7.00
CA GLY A 167 12.05 4.88 -5.55
C GLY A 167 13.09 3.96 -4.94
N SER A 168 12.99 3.73 -3.64
CA SER A 168 13.81 2.76 -2.92
C SER A 168 12.95 1.84 -2.06
N TYR A 169 13.36 0.58 -1.94
CA TYR A 169 12.67 -0.42 -1.14
C TYR A 169 13.58 -0.89 0.00
N GLU A 170 13.04 -0.89 1.22
CA GLU A 170 13.69 -1.43 2.42
C GLU A 170 12.73 -2.39 3.12
N PHE A 171 13.20 -3.59 3.49
CA PHE A 171 12.46 -4.50 4.35
C PHE A 171 12.94 -4.34 5.79
N LYS A 172 12.01 -4.02 6.71
CA LYS A 172 12.31 -3.76 8.11
C LYS A 172 11.72 -4.85 8.99
N ASN A 173 12.56 -5.80 9.38
CA ASN A 173 12.17 -6.85 10.33
C ASN A 173 12.16 -6.33 11.78
N GLY A 174 11.47 -7.03 12.68
CA GLY A 174 11.51 -6.76 14.12
C GLY A 174 10.50 -5.72 14.64
N ILE A 175 9.65 -5.15 13.79
CA ILE A 175 8.65 -4.15 14.20
C ILE A 175 7.65 -4.71 15.22
N ARG A 176 7.29 -6.00 15.11
CA ARG A 176 6.40 -6.65 16.08
C ARG A 176 7.04 -6.67 17.48
N GLU A 177 8.29 -7.01 17.58
CA GLU A 177 9.05 -7.09 18.84
C GLU A 177 9.15 -5.70 19.49
N GLU A 178 9.38 -4.67 18.70
CA GLU A 178 9.39 -3.28 19.20
C GLU A 178 7.98 -2.82 19.65
N TYR A 179 6.93 -3.21 18.94
CA TYR A 179 5.56 -2.87 19.31
C TYR A 179 5.11 -3.53 20.62
N LEU A 180 5.66 -4.70 20.97
CA LEU A 180 5.29 -5.47 22.16
C LEU A 180 6.06 -5.05 23.44
N LYS A 181 7.03 -4.15 23.36
CA LYS A 181 7.75 -3.57 24.50
C LYS A 181 6.95 -2.48 25.21
#